data_15998a03c1cac661c68bac79425ae4c2
#
_entry.id   15998a03c1cac661c68bac79425ae4c2
#
_cell.length_a   1.000
_cell.length_b   1.000
_cell.length_c   1.000
_cell.angle_alpha   90.00
_cell.angle_beta   90.00
_cell.angle_gamma   90.00
#
_symmetry.space_group_name_H-M   'P 1'
#
loop_
_entity.id
_entity.type
_entity.pdbx_description
1 polymer ?
#
loop_
_entity_poly.entity_id
_entity_poly.type
_entity_poly.pdbx_seq_one_letter_code
_entity_poly.pdbx_strand_id
1 'polypeptide(L)'
;MRLRKLMCTAMSAAIVASMAGCGQGKPAETTAAPAAAETTKAEETKAEETKAEETKAEETKAAETKAAEVSSDRSNMFDVIETEGRAIDYGNVDLTPTAEELEAMKKEPAYGKPVRYWMSDGCTSGPNVANLLGYYEEAGLTAEGVKGTSYTEALGTGAAEVAVGHIATMLVPSTNGVDLTFVGGAHIGCKSLYVLADSEYKTTEDLKGTRISTPNGIGASDYNITSLLLDADGINPQKDVELTPVETSACVTAMENGEISAALLSDTFAYKLVQDGKLRCVRSLLDADFQGEPCCIIAMNATFVKENPVISRKIVGAVQKAHSWMRENPDEATQMLIDEGLNSEDFDMNVKLNNSLQFGLSTDFTEAGLRAIAEDYILSLIHI
;
A
#
# COMPACT_ATOMS: atom_id res chain seq x y z
N MET A 1 44.44 20.84 18.44
CA MET A 1 45.75 20.35 18.92
C MET A 1 45.63 18.88 19.31
N ARG A 2 46.45 18.01 18.66
CA ARG A 2 46.72 16.57 18.87
C ARG A 2 45.51 15.61 18.63
N LEU A 3 45.36 14.99 17.47
CA LEU A 3 46.16 13.91 16.83
C LEU A 3 46.31 12.66 17.71
N ARG A 4 45.59 11.59 17.35
CA ARG A 4 46.16 10.25 17.34
C ARG A 4 45.54 9.41 16.23
N LYS A 5 46.41 9.11 15.29
CA LYS A 5 46.29 8.15 14.17
C LYS A 5 46.70 6.75 14.67
N LEU A 6 46.34 5.77 13.82
CA LEU A 6 46.89 4.41 13.64
C LEU A 6 46.33 3.35 14.58
N MET A 7 45.93 2.15 14.11
CA MET A 7 46.64 1.25 13.18
C MET A 7 45.69 0.24 12.54
N CYS A 8 45.86 0.04 11.26
CA CYS A 8 45.47 -1.15 10.49
C CYS A 8 46.19 -2.39 11.02
N THR A 9 45.55 -3.55 10.98
CA THR A 9 46.25 -4.76 10.51
C THR A 9 45.23 -5.76 9.95
N ALA A 10 45.48 -6.12 8.71
CA ALA A 10 44.81 -7.19 7.98
C ALA A 10 45.26 -8.55 8.51
N MET A 11 44.36 -9.54 8.43
CA MET A 11 44.73 -10.95 8.38
C MET A 11 43.85 -11.70 7.41
N SER A 12 44.42 -11.98 6.26
CA SER A 12 43.97 -12.95 5.27
C SER A 12 44.52 -14.32 5.60
N ALA A 13 43.78 -15.39 5.34
CA ALA A 13 44.17 -16.74 4.94
C ALA A 13 42.93 -17.65 5.07
N ALA A 14 42.29 -18.15 4.04
CA ALA A 14 42.61 -19.21 3.09
C ALA A 14 42.74 -20.60 3.74
N ILE A 15 41.78 -21.51 3.43
CA ILE A 15 41.93 -22.97 3.33
C ILE A 15 40.78 -23.44 2.42
N VAL A 16 40.97 -23.76 1.22
CA VAL A 16 41.30 -24.94 0.40
C VAL A 16 40.49 -26.23 0.72
N ALA A 17 39.69 -26.54 -0.25
CA ALA A 17 39.16 -27.78 -0.81
C ALA A 17 39.48 -29.12 -0.11
N SER A 18 38.49 -30.00 -0.08
CA SER A 18 38.69 -31.41 -0.34
C SER A 18 37.49 -32.00 -1.11
N MET A 19 37.83 -32.60 -2.22
CA MET A 19 37.01 -33.34 -3.15
C MET A 19 36.76 -34.80 -2.70
N ALA A 20 35.72 -35.34 -3.27
CA ALA A 20 35.58 -36.70 -3.81
C ALA A 20 34.93 -37.80 -2.95
N GLY A 21 33.94 -38.39 -3.54
CA GLY A 21 33.36 -39.68 -3.16
C GLY A 21 32.18 -40.05 -4.05
N CYS A 22 32.48 -40.66 -5.20
CA CYS A 22 31.51 -41.29 -6.10
C CYS A 22 30.76 -42.45 -5.44
N GLY A 23 29.49 -42.62 -5.81
CA GLY A 23 28.73 -43.86 -5.56
C GLY A 23 27.51 -43.90 -6.49
N GLN A 24 27.69 -44.62 -7.62
CA GLN A 24 26.62 -44.96 -8.57
C GLN A 24 25.71 -46.04 -7.98
N GLY A 25 24.41 -45.93 -8.26
CA GLY A 25 23.46 -47.00 -8.09
C GLY A 25 22.25 -46.76 -8.97
N LYS A 26 22.16 -47.47 -10.09
CA LYS A 26 21.10 -47.49 -11.08
C LYS A 26 19.98 -48.48 -10.70
N PRO A 27 18.89 -48.61 -11.46
CA PRO A 27 17.51 -48.56 -10.97
C PRO A 27 16.84 -49.94 -10.99
N ALA A 28 15.66 -50.04 -10.41
CA ALA A 28 14.79 -51.21 -10.62
C ALA A 28 13.42 -50.77 -11.14
N GLU A 29 13.08 -51.33 -12.25
CA GLU A 29 11.84 -51.26 -13.03
C GLU A 29 10.71 -52.08 -12.43
N THR A 30 9.50 -51.71 -12.94
CA THR A 30 8.32 -52.58 -13.20
C THR A 30 7.42 -52.85 -11.98
N THR A 31 6.10 -52.70 -12.10
CA THR A 31 5.16 -53.28 -13.09
C THR A 31 3.81 -52.56 -13.05
N ALA A 32 3.18 -52.57 -14.22
CA ALA A 32 1.87 -51.99 -14.53
C ALA A 32 0.68 -52.92 -14.19
N ALA A 33 -0.45 -52.27 -13.91
CA ALA A 33 -1.85 -52.47 -14.34
C ALA A 33 -2.56 -53.82 -13.97
N PRO A 34 -3.89 -53.98 -14.19
CA PRO A 34 -4.92 -53.06 -14.68
C PRO A 34 -6.30 -53.09 -13.95
N ALA A 35 -7.10 -52.09 -14.25
CA ALA A 35 -8.53 -51.98 -14.49
C ALA A 35 -9.58 -52.86 -13.79
N ALA A 36 -10.63 -52.20 -13.27
CA ALA A 36 -12.00 -52.60 -13.54
C ALA A 36 -12.95 -51.40 -13.48
N ALA A 37 -13.69 -51.21 -14.54
CA ALA A 37 -14.79 -50.30 -14.72
C ALA A 37 -16.07 -50.86 -14.07
N GLU A 38 -16.88 -49.98 -13.46
CA GLU A 38 -18.31 -50.24 -13.34
C GLU A 38 -19.10 -48.94 -13.60
N THR A 39 -19.91 -49.07 -14.62
CA THR A 39 -20.95 -48.15 -15.08
C THR A 39 -22.19 -48.28 -14.23
N THR A 40 -22.77 -47.17 -13.78
CA THR A 40 -24.20 -47.07 -13.52
C THR A 40 -24.76 -45.70 -13.94
N LYS A 41 -25.56 -45.81 -14.98
CA LYS A 41 -26.77 -45.17 -15.47
C LYS A 41 -27.23 -43.86 -14.87
N ALA A 42 -27.48 -42.96 -15.81
CA ALA A 42 -28.21 -41.72 -15.75
C ALA A 42 -29.66 -41.89 -15.27
N GLU A 43 -30.15 -40.89 -14.54
CA GLU A 43 -31.57 -40.56 -14.50
C GLU A 43 -31.71 -39.00 -14.65
N GLU A 44 -32.41 -38.63 -15.71
CA GLU A 44 -32.82 -37.26 -16.02
C GLU A 44 -33.81 -36.76 -15.04
N THR A 45 -33.64 -35.53 -14.56
CA THR A 45 -34.77 -34.68 -14.19
C THR A 45 -34.58 -33.28 -14.76
N LYS A 46 -35.51 -32.98 -15.66
CA LYS A 46 -35.71 -31.74 -16.39
C LYS A 46 -36.58 -30.83 -15.52
N ALA A 47 -36.18 -29.59 -15.37
CA ALA A 47 -36.96 -28.35 -15.17
C ALA A 47 -36.19 -27.41 -14.23
N GLU A 48 -35.65 -26.36 -14.76
CA GLU A 48 -36.14 -24.97 -14.68
C GLU A 48 -35.11 -24.03 -15.34
N GLU A 49 -35.24 -23.89 -16.63
CA GLU A 49 -34.78 -22.71 -17.35
C GLU A 49 -35.94 -21.72 -17.38
N THR A 50 -35.83 -20.66 -16.59
CA THR A 50 -36.46 -19.34 -16.86
C THR A 50 -36.26 -18.46 -15.60
N LYS A 51 -35.13 -17.73 -15.52
CA LYS A 51 -34.96 -16.48 -14.76
C LYS A 51 -33.50 -15.99 -14.67
N ALA A 52 -32.74 -16.13 -15.74
CA ALA A 52 -31.34 -15.69 -15.74
C ALA A 52 -31.01 -14.65 -16.85
N GLU A 53 -31.99 -14.11 -17.54
CA GLU A 53 -31.77 -13.17 -18.66
C GLU A 53 -32.10 -11.70 -18.38
N GLU A 54 -32.75 -11.35 -17.25
CA GLU A 54 -33.05 -9.94 -16.96
C GLU A 54 -32.07 -9.26 -16.00
N THR A 55 -31.21 -10.00 -15.30
CA THR A 55 -30.22 -9.41 -14.36
C THR A 55 -28.90 -9.03 -15.04
N LYS A 56 -28.61 -9.54 -16.22
CA LYS A 56 -27.37 -9.24 -16.98
C LYS A 56 -27.39 -7.95 -17.80
N ALA A 57 -28.56 -7.35 -17.98
CA ALA A 57 -28.73 -6.15 -18.79
C ALA A 57 -28.65 -4.84 -17.97
N GLU A 58 -28.77 -4.90 -16.63
CA GLU A 58 -28.64 -3.74 -15.76
C GLU A 58 -27.20 -3.56 -15.24
N GLU A 59 -26.43 -4.64 -15.03
CA GLU A 59 -25.02 -4.55 -14.63
C GLU A 59 -24.09 -4.01 -15.77
N THR A 60 -24.43 -4.33 -17.03
CA THR A 60 -23.66 -3.81 -18.19
C THR A 60 -23.90 -2.33 -18.44
N LYS A 61 -25.01 -1.75 -17.97
CA LYS A 61 -25.29 -0.31 -18.11
C LYS A 61 -24.66 0.54 -17.02
N ALA A 62 -24.35 -0.03 -15.85
CA ALA A 62 -23.65 0.67 -14.78
C ALA A 62 -22.14 0.75 -15.04
N ALA A 63 -21.56 -0.23 -15.74
CA ALA A 63 -20.15 -0.23 -16.13
C ALA A 63 -19.86 0.71 -17.34
N GLU A 64 -20.81 0.87 -18.28
CA GLU A 64 -20.65 1.80 -19.41
C GLU A 64 -20.80 3.29 -19.01
N THR A 65 -21.37 3.61 -17.85
CA THR A 65 -21.56 5.00 -17.40
C THR A 65 -20.36 5.52 -16.58
N LYS A 66 -19.48 4.63 -16.06
CA LYS A 66 -18.27 5.04 -15.32
C LYS A 66 -17.10 5.47 -16.23
N ALA A 67 -16.99 4.96 -17.44
CA ALA A 67 -15.89 5.25 -18.35
C ALA A 67 -16.01 6.60 -19.10
N ALA A 68 -17.11 7.33 -18.99
CA ALA A 68 -17.39 8.48 -19.84
C ALA A 68 -17.06 9.86 -19.24
N GLU A 69 -16.61 9.96 -18.00
CA GLU A 69 -16.39 11.25 -17.30
C GLU A 69 -15.00 11.46 -16.71
N VAL A 70 -14.03 10.60 -16.95
CA VAL A 70 -12.66 10.83 -16.50
C VAL A 70 -11.98 11.82 -17.41
N SER A 71 -12.12 13.11 -17.09
CA SER A 71 -11.37 14.17 -17.75
C SER A 71 -9.89 14.03 -17.42
N SER A 72 -9.08 13.82 -18.45
CA SER A 72 -7.63 13.66 -18.36
C SER A 72 -6.84 14.94 -18.08
N ASP A 73 -7.50 16.07 -17.90
CA ASP A 73 -6.80 17.33 -17.59
C ASP A 73 -6.65 17.52 -16.08
N ARG A 74 -5.59 16.93 -15.54
CA ARG A 74 -5.16 17.14 -14.16
C ARG A 74 -4.17 18.30 -14.10
N SER A 75 -4.68 19.49 -14.30
CA SER A 75 -3.89 20.74 -14.15
C SER A 75 -3.39 20.95 -12.72
N ASN A 76 -4.12 20.42 -11.73
CA ASN A 76 -3.70 20.34 -10.33
C ASN A 76 -3.80 18.90 -9.83
N MET A 77 -2.64 18.27 -9.67
CA MET A 77 -2.54 16.87 -9.22
C MET A 77 -2.97 16.64 -7.77
N PHE A 78 -3.21 17.70 -7.01
CA PHE A 78 -3.66 17.64 -5.62
C PHE A 78 -5.13 18.03 -5.43
N ASP A 79 -5.92 18.14 -6.51
CA ASP A 79 -7.34 18.42 -6.39
C ASP A 79 -8.07 17.26 -5.72
N VAL A 80 -8.89 17.56 -4.72
CA VAL A 80 -9.69 16.61 -3.96
C VAL A 80 -11.14 17.05 -3.94
N ILE A 81 -12.05 16.10 -4.20
CA ILE A 81 -13.48 16.28 -4.04
C ILE A 81 -13.84 15.89 -2.59
N GLU A 82 -14.54 16.79 -1.89
CA GLU A 82 -15.07 16.51 -0.56
C GLU A 82 -16.09 15.37 -0.65
N THR A 83 -15.93 14.38 0.24
CA THR A 83 -16.83 13.22 0.34
C THR A 83 -17.37 13.13 1.77
N GLU A 84 -18.69 13.17 1.91
CA GLU A 84 -19.36 13.06 3.21
C GLU A 84 -18.97 11.74 3.90
N GLY A 85 -18.67 11.81 5.19
CA GLY A 85 -18.31 10.66 6.02
C GLY A 85 -16.90 10.11 5.79
N ARG A 86 -16.09 10.71 4.91
CA ARG A 86 -14.71 10.26 4.63
C ARG A 86 -13.83 10.34 5.86
N ALA A 87 -13.83 11.47 6.55
CA ALA A 87 -12.94 11.72 7.68
C ALA A 87 -13.64 11.56 9.03
N ILE A 88 -12.87 11.20 10.04
CA ILE A 88 -13.32 11.15 11.43
C ILE A 88 -12.47 12.13 12.26
N ASP A 89 -13.11 12.86 13.17
CA ASP A 89 -12.43 13.74 14.12
C ASP A 89 -12.02 12.93 15.36
N TYR A 90 -10.72 12.66 15.47
CA TYR A 90 -10.08 12.09 16.65
C TYR A 90 -9.31 13.14 17.46
N GLY A 91 -9.23 14.38 17.00
CA GLY A 91 -8.41 15.43 17.62
C GLY A 91 -8.70 15.65 19.09
N ASN A 92 -9.99 15.59 19.46
CA ASN A 92 -10.46 15.80 20.82
C ASN A 92 -10.71 14.52 21.64
N VAL A 93 -10.33 13.35 21.12
CA VAL A 93 -10.49 12.08 21.83
C VAL A 93 -9.48 11.98 22.96
N ASP A 94 -9.97 11.75 24.19
CA ASP A 94 -9.14 11.42 25.35
C ASP A 94 -8.72 9.93 25.26
N LEU A 95 -7.42 9.71 25.11
CA LEU A 95 -6.86 8.37 25.01
C LEU A 95 -6.54 7.76 26.37
N THR A 96 -6.63 8.53 27.45
CA THR A 96 -6.33 8.06 28.80
C THR A 96 -7.14 6.81 29.13
N PRO A 97 -6.51 5.69 29.52
CA PRO A 97 -7.24 4.48 29.84
C PRO A 97 -8.15 4.69 31.05
N THR A 98 -9.40 4.29 30.92
CA THR A 98 -10.27 4.18 32.11
C THR A 98 -9.73 3.14 33.08
N ALA A 99 -10.21 3.14 34.32
CA ALA A 99 -9.80 2.16 35.33
C ALA A 99 -10.08 0.70 34.84
N GLU A 100 -11.20 0.49 34.16
CA GLU A 100 -11.56 -0.81 33.61
C GLU A 100 -10.65 -1.23 32.47
N GLU A 101 -10.36 -0.32 31.53
CA GLU A 101 -9.41 -0.58 30.44
C GLU A 101 -8.01 -0.87 30.98
N LEU A 102 -7.56 -0.11 31.98
CA LEU A 102 -6.24 -0.34 32.59
C LEU A 102 -6.15 -1.74 33.24
N GLU A 103 -7.19 -2.19 33.95
CA GLU A 103 -7.24 -3.54 34.50
C GLU A 103 -7.33 -4.63 33.42
N ALA A 104 -7.92 -4.32 32.27
CA ALA A 104 -7.91 -5.22 31.11
C ALA A 104 -6.53 -5.27 30.46
N MET A 105 -5.92 -4.12 30.21
CA MET A 105 -4.55 -4.04 29.63
C MET A 105 -3.53 -4.80 30.48
N LYS A 106 -3.61 -4.72 31.82
CA LYS A 106 -2.70 -5.46 32.72
C LYS A 106 -2.75 -6.98 32.54
N LYS A 107 -3.79 -7.51 31.93
CA LYS A 107 -3.95 -8.94 31.65
C LYS A 107 -3.43 -9.33 30.28
N GLU A 108 -3.16 -8.37 29.42
CA GLU A 108 -2.69 -8.59 28.07
C GLU A 108 -1.17 -8.84 28.03
N PRO A 109 -0.66 -9.78 27.22
CA PRO A 109 0.76 -10.14 27.15
C PRO A 109 1.71 -8.99 26.84
N ALA A 110 1.23 -7.94 26.16
CA ALA A 110 2.03 -6.77 25.78
C ALA A 110 2.08 -5.69 26.87
N TYR A 111 1.33 -5.82 27.96
CA TYR A 111 1.32 -4.80 29.01
C TYR A 111 2.72 -4.53 29.57
N GLY A 112 3.08 -3.24 29.64
CA GLY A 112 4.38 -2.80 30.14
C GLY A 112 5.56 -3.02 29.21
N LYS A 113 5.31 -3.49 27.98
CA LYS A 113 6.31 -3.57 26.92
C LYS A 113 6.14 -2.38 25.96
N PRO A 114 7.23 -1.88 25.33
CA PRO A 114 7.09 -0.86 24.31
C PRO A 114 6.35 -1.41 23.08
N VAL A 115 5.45 -0.60 22.52
CA VAL A 115 4.85 -0.83 21.22
C VAL A 115 5.89 -0.50 20.15
N ARG A 116 6.22 -1.46 19.30
CA ARG A 116 7.14 -1.24 18.19
C ARG A 116 6.33 -0.78 16.97
N TYR A 117 6.49 0.48 16.62
CA TYR A 117 5.87 1.00 15.41
C TYR A 117 6.87 1.09 14.27
N TRP A 118 6.42 0.80 13.06
CA TRP A 118 7.26 0.98 11.88
C TRP A 118 7.50 2.46 11.63
N MET A 119 8.77 2.86 11.61
CA MET A 119 9.17 4.23 11.27
C MET A 119 9.10 4.41 9.75
N SER A 120 8.32 5.38 9.33
CA SER A 120 8.17 5.76 7.93
C SER A 120 8.17 7.27 7.77
N ASP A 121 8.35 7.73 6.56
CA ASP A 121 8.39 9.12 6.16
C ASP A 121 7.14 9.54 5.38
N GLY A 122 7.00 10.83 5.13
CA GLY A 122 5.93 11.41 4.32
C GLY A 122 4.53 11.01 4.78
N CYS A 123 3.73 10.58 3.83
CA CYS A 123 2.31 10.31 4.03
C CYS A 123 2.00 9.10 4.94
N THR A 124 2.97 8.29 5.27
CA THR A 124 2.80 7.12 6.15
C THR A 124 3.34 7.33 7.58
N SER A 125 3.77 8.55 7.90
CA SER A 125 4.42 8.90 9.18
C SER A 125 3.48 8.98 10.40
N GLY A 126 2.18 8.69 10.27
CA GLY A 126 1.21 8.75 11.38
C GLY A 126 1.67 8.11 12.69
N PRO A 127 2.25 6.89 12.70
CA PRO A 127 2.80 6.28 13.92
C PRO A 127 3.96 7.08 14.54
N ASN A 128 4.81 7.72 13.72
CA ASN A 128 5.89 8.59 14.18
C ASN A 128 5.30 9.85 14.84
N VAL A 129 4.31 10.48 14.19
CA VAL A 129 3.64 11.68 14.71
C VAL A 129 2.92 11.37 16.01
N ALA A 130 2.27 10.20 16.14
CA ALA A 130 1.66 9.74 17.38
C ALA A 130 2.68 9.68 18.53
N ASN A 131 3.89 9.22 18.26
CA ASN A 131 4.98 9.18 19.23
C ASN A 131 5.49 10.58 19.57
N LEU A 132 5.72 11.42 18.55
CA LEU A 132 6.24 12.80 18.73
C LEU A 132 5.28 13.68 19.54
N LEU A 133 3.97 13.48 19.38
CA LEU A 133 2.93 14.21 20.11
C LEU A 133 2.57 13.57 21.47
N GLY A 134 3.22 12.47 21.85
CA GLY A 134 2.96 11.80 23.12
C GLY A 134 1.63 11.05 23.20
N TYR A 135 1.00 10.72 22.07
CA TYR A 135 -0.30 10.05 22.05
C TYR A 135 -0.25 8.60 22.50
N TYR A 136 0.87 7.90 22.34
CA TYR A 136 1.06 6.59 22.93
C TYR A 136 1.14 6.70 24.47
N GLU A 137 1.85 7.71 24.99
CA GLU A 137 1.95 7.95 26.43
C GLU A 137 0.60 8.33 27.02
N GLU A 138 -0.18 9.19 26.36
CA GLU A 138 -1.57 9.52 26.75
C GLU A 138 -2.43 8.26 26.81
N ALA A 139 -2.23 7.31 25.88
CA ALA A 139 -2.91 6.03 25.85
C ALA A 139 -2.39 5.01 26.90
N GLY A 140 -1.46 5.40 27.78
CA GLY A 140 -0.87 4.54 28.79
C GLY A 140 0.13 3.54 28.25
N LEU A 141 0.74 3.82 27.09
CA LEU A 141 1.68 2.95 26.39
C LEU A 141 3.07 3.63 26.32
N THR A 142 4.10 2.81 26.21
CA THR A 142 5.41 3.26 25.72
C THR A 142 5.58 2.79 24.30
N ALA A 143 6.33 3.53 23.47
CA ALA A 143 6.53 3.16 22.08
C ALA A 143 7.99 3.30 21.65
N GLU A 144 8.40 2.51 20.67
CA GLU A 144 9.72 2.60 20.05
C GLU A 144 9.61 2.42 18.53
N GLY A 145 10.35 3.24 17.80
CA GLY A 145 10.38 3.17 16.33
C GLY A 145 11.34 2.08 15.86
N VAL A 146 10.90 1.25 14.93
CA VAL A 146 11.71 0.22 14.27
C VAL A 146 11.80 0.49 12.76
N LYS A 147 12.93 0.12 12.16
CA LYS A 147 13.21 0.25 10.73
C LYS A 147 13.66 -1.09 10.15
N GLY A 148 13.47 -1.27 8.87
CA GLY A 148 13.90 -2.46 8.12
C GLY A 148 13.67 -2.28 6.63
N THR A 149 13.57 -3.37 5.90
CA THR A 149 13.38 -3.37 4.44
C THR A 149 11.90 -3.42 4.02
N SER A 150 11.02 -3.97 4.87
CA SER A 150 9.60 -4.16 4.55
C SER A 150 8.74 -4.11 5.81
N TYR A 151 7.79 -3.17 5.82
CA TYR A 151 6.78 -3.10 6.89
C TYR A 151 5.82 -4.30 6.89
N THR A 152 5.53 -4.87 5.71
CA THR A 152 4.69 -6.07 5.59
C THR A 152 5.36 -7.27 6.24
N GLU A 153 6.67 -7.44 6.03
CA GLU A 153 7.47 -8.48 6.70
C GLU A 153 7.58 -8.23 8.21
N ALA A 154 7.82 -6.97 8.59
CA ALA A 154 7.93 -6.61 10.01
C ALA A 154 6.62 -6.88 10.78
N LEU A 155 5.47 -6.58 10.18
CA LEU A 155 4.16 -6.94 10.75
C LEU A 155 3.98 -8.45 10.79
N GLY A 156 4.21 -9.15 9.68
CA GLY A 156 4.00 -10.60 9.57
C GLY A 156 4.86 -11.43 10.52
N THR A 157 6.06 -10.95 10.84
CA THR A 157 6.97 -11.61 11.80
C THR A 157 6.82 -11.13 13.24
N GLY A 158 6.00 -10.10 13.49
CA GLY A 158 5.88 -9.45 14.78
C GLY A 158 7.13 -8.64 15.16
N ALA A 159 7.96 -8.22 14.21
CA ALA A 159 9.05 -7.27 14.44
C ALA A 159 8.54 -5.85 14.67
N ALA A 160 7.37 -5.53 14.15
CA ALA A 160 6.57 -4.35 14.46
C ALA A 160 5.14 -4.76 14.81
N GLU A 161 4.49 -4.07 15.73
CA GLU A 161 3.08 -4.28 16.07
C GLU A 161 2.17 -3.47 15.15
N VAL A 162 2.58 -2.29 14.72
CA VAL A 162 1.78 -1.36 13.90
C VAL A 162 2.60 -0.69 12.81
N ALA A 163 1.99 -0.51 11.65
CA ALA A 163 2.51 0.27 10.52
C ALA A 163 1.38 0.98 9.78
N VAL A 164 1.72 2.06 9.09
CA VAL A 164 0.89 2.65 8.04
C VAL A 164 1.54 2.37 6.70
N GLY A 165 0.77 1.94 5.73
CA GLY A 165 1.30 1.63 4.41
C GLY A 165 0.23 1.44 3.36
N HIS A 166 0.65 1.23 2.11
CA HIS A 166 -0.25 1.04 0.98
C HIS A 166 -1.04 -0.26 1.09
N ILE A 167 -2.37 -0.17 0.92
CA ILE A 167 -3.24 -1.34 0.77
C ILE A 167 -2.73 -2.24 -0.34
N ALA A 168 -2.36 -1.64 -1.47
CA ALA A 168 -1.81 -2.33 -2.65
C ALA A 168 -0.57 -3.20 -2.39
N THR A 169 0.20 -2.93 -1.33
CA THR A 169 1.34 -3.76 -0.94
C THR A 169 0.96 -4.86 0.04
N MET A 170 -0.06 -4.64 0.87
CA MET A 170 -0.39 -5.53 2.01
C MET A 170 -1.54 -6.50 1.70
N LEU A 171 -2.45 -6.14 0.78
CA LEU A 171 -3.68 -6.92 0.55
C LEU A 171 -3.36 -8.35 0.11
N VAL A 172 -2.55 -8.52 -0.94
CA VAL A 172 -2.18 -9.85 -1.44
C VAL A 172 -1.39 -10.68 -0.40
N PRO A 173 -0.35 -10.15 0.27
CA PRO A 173 0.30 -10.88 1.36
C PRO A 173 -0.64 -11.30 2.49
N SER A 174 -1.61 -10.44 2.89
CA SER A 174 -2.55 -10.77 3.96
C SER A 174 -3.45 -11.95 3.59
N THR A 175 -3.93 -12.01 2.34
CA THR A 175 -4.73 -13.14 1.85
C THR A 175 -3.91 -14.42 1.67
N ASN A 176 -2.60 -14.30 1.50
CA ASN A 176 -1.65 -15.42 1.40
C ASN A 176 -1.07 -15.85 2.76
N GLY A 177 -1.65 -15.40 3.86
CA GLY A 177 -1.34 -15.89 5.20
C GLY A 177 -0.21 -15.16 5.92
N VAL A 178 0.23 -13.99 5.46
CA VAL A 178 1.08 -13.10 6.26
C VAL A 178 0.25 -12.61 7.45
N ASP A 179 0.82 -12.74 8.65
CA ASP A 179 0.14 -12.46 9.93
C ASP A 179 -0.04 -10.95 10.16
N LEU A 180 -0.92 -10.34 9.35
CA LEU A 180 -1.31 -8.95 9.50
C LEU A 180 -2.83 -8.78 9.33
N THR A 181 -3.36 -7.69 9.88
CA THR A 181 -4.77 -7.30 9.76
C THR A 181 -4.87 -5.79 9.63
N PHE A 182 -5.90 -5.32 8.93
CA PHE A 182 -6.22 -3.92 8.78
C PHE A 182 -7.10 -3.45 9.93
N VAL A 183 -6.75 -2.32 10.53
CA VAL A 183 -7.35 -1.86 11.80
C VAL A 183 -7.88 -0.42 11.75
N GLY A 184 -7.59 0.33 10.69
CA GLY A 184 -8.08 1.69 10.51
C GLY A 184 -7.58 2.33 9.23
N GLY A 185 -8.34 3.26 8.66
CA GLY A 185 -7.94 4.00 7.48
C GLY A 185 -6.89 5.06 7.80
N ALA A 186 -6.01 5.36 6.86
CA ALA A 186 -5.02 6.42 7.00
C ALA A 186 -5.36 7.62 6.10
N HIS A 187 -5.28 7.46 4.78
CA HIS A 187 -5.52 8.54 3.82
C HIS A 187 -5.85 8.02 2.43
N ILE A 188 -6.31 8.91 1.54
CA ILE A 188 -6.50 8.68 0.10
C ILE A 188 -5.26 9.11 -0.70
N GLY A 189 -5.20 8.80 -2.01
CA GLY A 189 -4.24 9.38 -2.96
C GLY A 189 -2.79 8.93 -2.79
N CYS A 190 -1.86 9.81 -3.10
CA CYS A 190 -0.39 9.80 -3.01
C CYS A 190 0.41 9.18 -4.17
N LYS A 191 -0.21 8.53 -5.14
CA LYS A 191 0.49 8.01 -6.32
C LYS A 191 -0.30 8.26 -7.60
N SER A 192 0.41 8.55 -8.67
CA SER A 192 -0.17 8.84 -9.99
C SER A 192 0.71 8.32 -11.12
N LEU A 193 0.10 8.14 -12.28
CA LEU A 193 0.76 7.74 -13.51
C LEU A 193 1.18 8.99 -14.30
N TYR A 194 2.46 9.10 -14.58
CA TYR A 194 3.08 10.25 -15.21
C TYR A 194 3.70 9.90 -16.55
N VAL A 195 3.66 10.87 -17.47
CA VAL A 195 4.34 10.87 -18.78
C VAL A 195 5.17 12.14 -18.93
N LEU A 196 6.05 12.22 -19.91
CA LEU A 196 6.69 13.49 -20.29
C LEU A 196 5.62 14.50 -20.73
N ALA A 197 5.76 15.74 -20.26
CA ALA A 197 4.77 16.80 -20.53
C ALA A 197 4.60 17.13 -22.02
N ASP A 198 5.67 16.99 -22.80
CA ASP A 198 5.72 17.22 -24.24
C ASP A 198 5.44 15.96 -25.08
N SER A 199 5.21 14.78 -24.45
CA SER A 199 4.87 13.54 -25.15
C SER A 199 3.50 13.60 -25.83
N GLU A 200 3.27 12.69 -26.76
CA GLU A 200 1.97 12.49 -27.40
C GLU A 200 0.93 11.84 -26.49
N TYR A 201 1.35 11.15 -25.42
CA TYR A 201 0.49 10.43 -24.50
C TYR A 201 -0.32 11.41 -23.65
N LYS A 202 -1.65 11.44 -23.81
CA LYS A 202 -2.58 12.33 -23.10
C LYS A 202 -3.45 11.58 -22.09
N THR A 203 -3.73 10.32 -22.39
CA THR A 203 -4.62 9.43 -21.65
C THR A 203 -3.95 8.09 -21.46
N THR A 204 -4.50 7.24 -20.62
CA THR A 204 -4.07 5.85 -20.46
C THR A 204 -4.25 5.02 -21.73
N GLU A 205 -5.27 5.32 -22.54
CA GLU A 205 -5.51 4.66 -23.84
C GLU A 205 -4.33 4.83 -24.81
N ASP A 206 -3.66 5.98 -24.77
CA ASP A 206 -2.48 6.24 -25.60
C ASP A 206 -1.27 5.39 -25.21
N LEU A 207 -1.30 4.77 -24.02
CA LEU A 207 -0.22 3.93 -23.52
C LEU A 207 -0.30 2.47 -23.99
N LYS A 208 -1.36 2.07 -24.71
CA LYS A 208 -1.45 0.70 -25.26
C LYS A 208 -0.29 0.38 -26.18
N GLY A 209 0.28 -0.80 -26.00
CA GLY A 209 1.46 -1.26 -26.75
C GLY A 209 2.78 -0.68 -26.27
N THR A 210 2.79 0.11 -25.18
CA THR A 210 4.00 0.75 -24.66
C THR A 210 4.52 0.07 -23.39
N ARG A 211 5.67 0.56 -22.90
CA ARG A 211 6.30 0.13 -21.64
C ARG A 211 6.06 1.17 -20.56
N ILE A 212 5.56 0.71 -19.41
CA ILE A 212 5.27 1.55 -18.24
C ILE A 212 6.14 1.10 -17.07
N SER A 213 6.81 2.03 -16.43
CA SER A 213 7.60 1.70 -15.24
C SER A 213 6.73 1.53 -14.00
N THR A 214 6.95 0.42 -13.31
CA THR A 214 6.52 0.13 -11.95
C THR A 214 7.78 -0.11 -11.11
N PRO A 215 8.36 0.95 -10.51
CA PRO A 215 9.74 0.96 -10.02
C PRO A 215 10.15 -0.19 -9.09
N ASN A 216 9.25 -0.63 -8.23
CA ASN A 216 9.52 -1.72 -7.29
C ASN A 216 9.09 -3.11 -7.80
N GLY A 217 8.59 -3.20 -9.03
CA GLY A 217 8.23 -4.45 -9.69
C GLY A 217 6.95 -5.12 -9.18
N ILE A 218 6.77 -6.37 -9.61
CA ILE A 218 5.56 -7.17 -9.35
C ILE A 218 5.32 -7.34 -7.85
N GLY A 219 4.05 -7.16 -7.43
CA GLY A 219 3.62 -7.31 -6.03
C GLY A 219 3.84 -6.07 -5.16
N ALA A 220 4.58 -5.07 -5.64
CA ALA A 220 4.69 -3.78 -4.98
C ALA A 220 3.49 -2.87 -5.30
N SER A 221 3.34 -1.79 -4.52
CA SER A 221 2.22 -0.86 -4.69
C SER A 221 2.15 -0.23 -6.08
N ASP A 222 3.28 0.14 -6.66
CA ASP A 222 3.35 0.74 -7.99
C ASP A 222 2.87 -0.21 -9.10
N TYR A 223 3.22 -1.50 -9.04
CA TYR A 223 2.68 -2.49 -9.98
C TYR A 223 1.17 -2.65 -9.82
N ASN A 224 0.71 -2.86 -8.59
CA ASN A 224 -0.70 -3.13 -8.32
C ASN A 224 -1.58 -1.89 -8.59
N ILE A 225 -1.12 -0.69 -8.21
CA ILE A 225 -1.84 0.56 -8.52
C ILE A 225 -1.85 0.84 -10.03
N THR A 226 -0.74 0.64 -10.74
CA THR A 226 -0.74 0.80 -12.21
C THR A 226 -1.75 -0.13 -12.86
N SER A 227 -1.78 -1.39 -12.42
CA SER A 227 -2.74 -2.38 -12.93
C SER A 227 -4.19 -1.95 -12.66
N LEU A 228 -4.49 -1.46 -11.46
CA LEU A 228 -5.80 -0.94 -11.08
C LEU A 228 -6.22 0.26 -11.96
N LEU A 229 -5.33 1.26 -12.11
CA LEU A 229 -5.60 2.46 -12.90
C LEU A 229 -5.87 2.13 -14.39
N LEU A 230 -5.12 1.19 -14.95
CA LEU A 230 -5.29 0.75 -16.34
C LEU A 230 -6.58 -0.05 -16.54
N ASP A 231 -6.87 -0.98 -15.61
CA ASP A 231 -8.07 -1.82 -15.69
C ASP A 231 -9.35 -0.99 -15.57
N ALA A 232 -9.37 0.03 -14.72
CA ALA A 232 -10.48 0.97 -14.58
C ALA A 232 -10.79 1.70 -15.90
N ASP A 233 -9.80 1.90 -16.76
CA ASP A 233 -9.94 2.50 -18.08
C ASP A 233 -10.10 1.45 -19.20
N GLY A 234 -10.33 0.16 -18.85
CA GLY A 234 -10.55 -0.93 -19.79
C GLY A 234 -9.29 -1.40 -20.52
N ILE A 235 -8.10 -1.14 -19.95
CA ILE A 235 -6.81 -1.55 -20.49
C ILE A 235 -6.30 -2.76 -19.70
N ASN A 236 -6.10 -3.89 -20.36
CA ASN A 236 -5.58 -5.08 -19.68
C ASN A 236 -4.09 -4.92 -19.38
N PRO A 237 -3.68 -4.83 -18.10
CA PRO A 237 -2.28 -4.55 -17.73
C PRO A 237 -1.30 -5.65 -18.10
N GLN A 238 -1.79 -6.88 -18.39
CA GLN A 238 -0.95 -8.03 -18.75
C GLN A 238 -0.85 -8.25 -20.26
N LYS A 239 -1.69 -7.59 -21.06
CA LYS A 239 -1.78 -7.83 -22.53
C LYS A 239 -1.55 -6.59 -23.34
N ASP A 240 -2.05 -5.44 -22.85
CA ASP A 240 -2.11 -4.23 -23.64
C ASP A 240 -0.90 -3.32 -23.39
N VAL A 241 -0.12 -3.56 -22.33
CA VAL A 241 1.10 -2.82 -21.98
C VAL A 241 2.20 -3.78 -21.47
N GLU A 242 3.44 -3.29 -21.40
CA GLU A 242 4.54 -4.00 -20.73
C GLU A 242 4.90 -3.27 -19.43
N LEU A 243 4.58 -3.87 -18.27
CA LEU A 243 4.99 -3.34 -16.96
C LEU A 243 6.42 -3.79 -16.65
N THR A 244 7.32 -2.83 -16.41
CA THR A 244 8.75 -3.09 -16.22
C THR A 244 9.31 -2.31 -15.03
N PRO A 245 10.23 -2.85 -14.23
CA PRO A 245 10.87 -2.10 -13.17
C PRO A 245 11.97 -1.18 -13.74
N VAL A 246 11.81 0.11 -13.53
CA VAL A 246 12.86 1.13 -13.73
C VAL A 246 12.89 1.96 -12.45
N GLU A 247 14.04 2.07 -11.82
CA GLU A 247 14.22 2.84 -10.59
C GLU A 247 13.63 4.25 -10.68
N THR A 248 12.94 4.70 -9.62
CA THR A 248 12.23 5.98 -9.59
C THR A 248 13.08 7.15 -10.10
N SER A 249 14.32 7.23 -9.64
CA SER A 249 15.26 8.29 -10.03
C SER A 249 15.67 8.25 -11.52
N ALA A 250 15.55 7.10 -12.16
CA ALA A 250 15.89 6.90 -13.56
C ALA A 250 14.70 7.05 -14.52
N CYS A 251 13.46 7.09 -14.01
CA CYS A 251 12.25 7.07 -14.85
C CYS A 251 12.19 8.24 -15.84
N VAL A 252 12.54 9.46 -15.43
CA VAL A 252 12.50 10.63 -16.33
C VAL A 252 13.47 10.43 -17.49
N THR A 253 14.71 10.04 -17.20
CA THR A 253 15.72 9.79 -18.24
C THR A 253 15.31 8.62 -19.14
N ALA A 254 14.72 7.56 -18.61
CA ALA A 254 14.21 6.43 -19.40
C ALA A 254 13.06 6.84 -20.32
N MET A 255 12.19 7.76 -19.88
CA MET A 255 11.16 8.35 -20.74
C MET A 255 11.76 9.24 -21.83
N GLU A 256 12.74 10.10 -21.51
CA GLU A 256 13.48 10.95 -22.47
C GLU A 256 14.20 10.12 -23.53
N ASN A 257 14.72 8.94 -23.17
CA ASN A 257 15.35 8.01 -24.09
C ASN A 257 14.37 7.14 -24.89
N GLY A 258 13.06 7.18 -24.59
CA GLY A 258 12.06 6.32 -25.20
C GLY A 258 12.12 4.85 -24.75
N GLU A 259 12.77 4.57 -23.64
CA GLU A 259 12.85 3.21 -23.05
C GLU A 259 11.54 2.82 -22.37
N ILE A 260 10.82 3.80 -21.80
CA ILE A 260 9.47 3.69 -21.23
C ILE A 260 8.66 4.91 -21.67
N SER A 261 7.32 4.79 -21.68
CA SER A 261 6.41 5.86 -22.04
C SER A 261 5.80 6.55 -20.82
N ALA A 262 5.68 5.84 -19.71
CA ALA A 262 5.08 6.32 -18.47
C ALA A 262 5.74 5.66 -17.25
N ALA A 263 5.50 6.24 -16.07
CA ALA A 263 5.90 5.66 -14.79
C ALA A 263 4.87 5.97 -13.70
N LEU A 264 4.57 5.00 -12.82
CA LEU A 264 3.87 5.27 -11.59
C LEU A 264 4.86 5.79 -10.54
N LEU A 265 4.64 7.01 -10.10
CA LEU A 265 5.53 7.70 -9.16
C LEU A 265 4.72 8.19 -7.95
N SER A 266 5.39 8.42 -6.82
CA SER A 266 4.79 9.18 -5.74
C SER A 266 4.60 10.64 -6.16
N ASP A 267 3.49 11.23 -5.74
CA ASP A 267 3.16 12.61 -6.06
C ASP A 267 4.19 13.59 -5.47
N THR A 268 4.81 13.25 -4.33
CA THR A 268 5.93 14.00 -3.76
C THR A 268 7.15 14.05 -4.67
N PHE A 269 7.52 12.92 -5.27
CA PHE A 269 8.65 12.87 -6.22
C PHE A 269 8.34 13.65 -7.50
N ALA A 270 7.12 13.47 -8.02
CA ALA A 270 6.72 14.05 -9.31
C ALA A 270 6.40 15.55 -9.23
N TYR A 271 6.02 16.10 -8.06
CA TYR A 271 5.53 17.47 -7.92
C TYR A 271 6.44 18.50 -8.58
N LYS A 272 7.72 18.52 -8.21
CA LYS A 272 8.67 19.50 -8.76
C LYS A 272 8.84 19.34 -10.28
N LEU A 273 8.83 18.11 -10.78
CA LEU A 273 8.93 17.82 -12.21
C LEU A 273 7.70 18.27 -12.99
N VAL A 274 6.53 18.22 -12.37
CA VAL A 274 5.28 18.76 -12.96
C VAL A 274 5.32 20.30 -12.97
N GLN A 275 5.74 20.93 -11.87
CA GLN A 275 5.90 22.39 -11.81
C GLN A 275 6.92 22.92 -12.81
N ASP A 276 8.01 22.19 -13.04
CA ASP A 276 9.03 22.53 -14.03
C ASP A 276 8.60 22.19 -15.46
N GLY A 277 7.39 21.69 -15.69
CA GLY A 277 6.85 21.34 -17.01
C GLY A 277 7.53 20.14 -17.67
N LYS A 278 8.17 19.27 -16.89
CA LYS A 278 8.83 18.05 -17.38
C LYS A 278 7.88 16.85 -17.42
N LEU A 279 7.03 16.72 -16.42
CA LEU A 279 6.06 15.64 -16.32
C LEU A 279 4.62 16.17 -16.37
N ARG A 280 3.72 15.30 -16.80
CA ARG A 280 2.26 15.47 -16.74
C ARG A 280 1.64 14.23 -16.13
N CYS A 281 0.71 14.41 -15.18
CA CYS A 281 -0.13 13.35 -14.67
C CYS A 281 -1.21 12.99 -15.71
N VAL A 282 -1.37 11.71 -15.99
CA VAL A 282 -2.42 11.19 -16.90
C VAL A 282 -3.50 10.41 -16.17
N ARG A 283 -3.19 9.84 -15.00
CA ARG A 283 -4.12 9.11 -14.15
C ARG A 283 -3.66 9.12 -12.71
N SER A 284 -4.58 9.22 -11.74
CA SER A 284 -4.25 9.38 -10.33
C SER A 284 -5.21 8.65 -9.42
N LEU A 285 -4.73 8.20 -8.24
CA LEU A 285 -5.60 7.79 -7.14
C LEU A 285 -6.39 8.96 -6.51
N LEU A 286 -6.15 10.20 -6.93
CA LEU A 286 -6.97 11.37 -6.60
C LEU A 286 -8.02 11.70 -7.68
N ASP A 287 -8.17 10.90 -8.73
CA ASP A 287 -9.26 11.05 -9.69
C ASP A 287 -10.60 10.70 -9.02
N ALA A 288 -11.68 11.33 -9.49
CA ALA A 288 -12.98 11.30 -8.83
C ALA A 288 -13.52 9.87 -8.56
N ASP A 289 -13.21 8.94 -9.44
CA ASP A 289 -13.61 7.53 -9.34
C ASP A 289 -12.80 6.74 -8.29
N PHE A 290 -11.60 7.21 -7.91
CA PHE A 290 -10.77 6.61 -6.86
C PHE A 290 -10.83 7.33 -5.51
N GLN A 291 -11.41 8.52 -5.43
CA GLN A 291 -11.51 9.27 -4.18
C GLN A 291 -12.48 8.63 -3.15
N GLY A 292 -13.26 7.63 -3.55
CA GLY A 292 -14.06 6.77 -2.68
C GLY A 292 -13.26 5.68 -1.96
N GLU A 293 -11.96 5.55 -2.23
CA GLU A 293 -11.13 4.45 -1.76
C GLU A 293 -9.94 4.93 -0.93
N PRO A 294 -9.59 4.22 0.17
CA PRO A 294 -8.36 4.48 0.90
C PRO A 294 -7.15 4.00 0.09
N CYS A 295 -6.08 4.80 0.06
CA CYS A 295 -4.80 4.37 -0.51
C CYS A 295 -3.93 3.68 0.55
N CYS A 296 -3.79 4.34 1.71
CA CYS A 296 -3.03 3.82 2.84
C CYS A 296 -3.93 3.48 4.02
N ILE A 297 -3.47 2.52 4.79
CA ILE A 297 -4.23 1.91 5.89
C ILE A 297 -3.31 1.69 7.10
N ILE A 298 -3.89 1.74 8.29
CA ILE A 298 -3.24 1.30 9.52
C ILE A 298 -3.37 -0.22 9.58
N ALA A 299 -2.24 -0.92 9.62
CA ALA A 299 -2.18 -2.37 9.75
C ALA A 299 -1.42 -2.77 11.02
N MET A 300 -1.80 -3.89 11.60
CA MET A 300 -1.15 -4.47 12.78
C MET A 300 -0.88 -5.96 12.57
N ASN A 301 0.08 -6.50 13.35
CA ASN A 301 0.24 -7.95 13.46
C ASN A 301 -1.06 -8.58 13.99
N ALA A 302 -1.63 -9.55 13.26
CA ALA A 302 -2.95 -10.10 13.57
C ALA A 302 -2.96 -10.91 14.87
N THR A 303 -1.89 -11.66 15.15
CA THR A 303 -1.72 -12.38 16.41
C THR A 303 -1.64 -11.40 17.58
N PHE A 304 -0.88 -10.30 17.45
CA PHE A 304 -0.81 -9.26 18.47
C PHE A 304 -2.20 -8.67 18.79
N VAL A 305 -2.98 -8.32 17.76
CA VAL A 305 -4.34 -7.76 17.92
C VAL A 305 -5.24 -8.74 18.68
N LYS A 306 -5.16 -10.02 18.36
CA LYS A 306 -5.96 -11.07 18.99
C LYS A 306 -5.58 -11.26 20.47
N GLU A 307 -4.30 -11.20 20.80
CA GLU A 307 -3.79 -11.40 22.14
C GLU A 307 -3.88 -10.15 23.02
N ASN A 308 -3.91 -8.95 22.41
CA ASN A 308 -3.87 -7.66 23.10
C ASN A 308 -4.97 -6.71 22.59
N PRO A 309 -6.26 -7.08 22.69
CA PRO A 309 -7.34 -6.32 22.06
C PRO A 309 -7.55 -4.91 22.64
N VAL A 310 -7.27 -4.67 23.90
CA VAL A 310 -7.41 -3.34 24.51
C VAL A 310 -6.21 -2.46 24.14
N ILE A 311 -5.00 -2.99 24.28
CA ILE A 311 -3.77 -2.30 23.87
C ILE A 311 -3.82 -1.96 22.38
N SER A 312 -4.28 -2.88 21.52
CA SER A 312 -4.42 -2.63 20.08
C SER A 312 -5.37 -1.47 19.78
N ARG A 313 -6.53 -1.37 20.46
CA ARG A 313 -7.43 -0.23 20.31
C ARG A 313 -6.78 1.09 20.73
N LYS A 314 -5.97 1.07 21.79
CA LYS A 314 -5.22 2.26 22.25
C LYS A 314 -4.16 2.67 21.22
N ILE A 315 -3.45 1.71 20.62
CA ILE A 315 -2.49 1.97 19.53
C ILE A 315 -3.19 2.61 18.33
N VAL A 316 -4.31 2.02 17.87
CA VAL A 316 -5.09 2.56 16.74
C VAL A 316 -5.61 3.96 17.05
N GLY A 317 -6.13 4.17 18.26
CA GLY A 317 -6.58 5.49 18.71
C GLY A 317 -5.48 6.55 18.68
N ALA A 318 -4.27 6.21 19.12
CA ALA A 318 -3.11 7.11 19.08
C ALA A 318 -2.75 7.51 17.63
N VAL A 319 -2.71 6.54 16.71
CA VAL A 319 -2.41 6.81 15.30
C VAL A 319 -3.53 7.60 14.61
N GLN A 320 -4.80 7.29 14.90
CA GLN A 320 -5.93 8.04 14.34
C GLN A 320 -5.98 9.47 14.86
N LYS A 321 -5.66 9.69 16.14
CA LYS A 321 -5.53 11.03 16.73
C LYS A 321 -4.42 11.82 16.04
N ALA A 322 -3.29 11.19 15.74
CA ALA A 322 -2.20 11.80 14.99
C ALA A 322 -2.64 12.17 13.56
N HIS A 323 -3.36 11.27 12.85
CA HIS A 323 -3.89 11.57 11.53
C HIS A 323 -4.89 12.73 11.53
N SER A 324 -5.80 12.79 12.51
CA SER A 324 -6.72 13.94 12.65
C SER A 324 -5.95 15.23 12.91
N TRP A 325 -4.94 15.20 13.79
CA TRP A 325 -4.09 16.33 14.06
C TRP A 325 -3.31 16.81 12.82
N MET A 326 -2.74 15.88 12.04
CA MET A 326 -2.04 16.20 10.78
C MET A 326 -2.97 16.88 9.76
N ARG A 327 -4.23 16.45 9.66
CA ARG A 327 -5.24 17.07 8.79
C ARG A 327 -5.60 18.47 9.24
N GLU A 328 -5.73 18.68 10.54
CA GLU A 328 -6.17 19.95 11.13
C GLU A 328 -5.04 20.97 11.27
N ASN A 329 -3.78 20.50 11.29
CA ASN A 329 -2.59 21.32 11.48
C ASN A 329 -1.53 21.00 10.41
N PRO A 330 -1.85 21.19 9.10
CA PRO A 330 -0.96 20.73 8.02
C PRO A 330 0.39 21.43 8.01
N ASP A 331 0.47 22.70 8.42
CA ASP A 331 1.71 23.46 8.47
C ASP A 331 2.61 22.96 9.60
N GLU A 332 2.06 22.79 10.80
CA GLU A 332 2.80 22.29 11.96
C GLU A 332 3.24 20.83 11.75
N ALA A 333 2.37 20.01 11.16
CA ALA A 333 2.68 18.63 10.83
C ALA A 333 3.83 18.55 9.80
N THR A 334 3.77 19.41 8.78
CA THR A 334 4.83 19.51 7.75
C THR A 334 6.15 19.93 8.38
N GLN A 335 6.17 21.00 9.22
CA GLN A 335 7.39 21.45 9.85
C GLN A 335 7.97 20.40 10.79
N MET A 336 7.14 19.75 11.61
CA MET A 336 7.56 18.66 12.51
C MET A 336 8.24 17.52 11.72
N LEU A 337 7.65 17.09 10.60
CA LEU A 337 8.21 16.02 9.79
C LEU A 337 9.50 16.42 9.08
N ILE A 338 9.66 17.68 8.68
CA ILE A 338 10.92 18.22 8.14
C ILE A 338 12.00 18.23 9.22
N ASP A 339 11.70 18.75 10.42
CA ASP A 339 12.65 18.86 11.53
C ASP A 339 13.16 17.46 11.98
N GLU A 340 12.33 16.43 11.87
CA GLU A 340 12.68 15.04 12.17
C GLU A 340 13.31 14.28 10.98
N GLY A 341 13.47 14.95 9.82
CA GLY A 341 14.01 14.33 8.61
C GLY A 341 13.11 13.25 8.00
N LEU A 342 11.80 13.37 8.23
CA LEU A 342 10.75 12.46 7.75
C LEU A 342 9.98 13.02 6.54
N ASN A 343 10.33 14.22 6.08
CA ASN A 343 9.85 14.82 4.83
C ASN A 343 11.01 15.49 4.09
N SER A 344 10.80 15.80 2.81
CA SER A 344 11.68 16.71 2.07
C SER A 344 11.60 18.12 2.64
N GLU A 345 12.62 18.94 2.35
CA GLU A 345 12.66 20.36 2.79
C GLU A 345 11.69 21.29 2.02
N ASP A 346 10.95 20.78 1.03
CA ASP A 346 9.94 21.56 0.28
C ASP A 346 8.65 21.69 1.10
N PHE A 347 8.61 22.72 1.94
CA PHE A 347 7.50 22.99 2.85
C PHE A 347 6.17 23.16 2.11
N ASP A 348 6.12 24.02 1.08
CA ASP A 348 4.87 24.35 0.37
C ASP A 348 4.30 23.11 -0.35
N MET A 349 5.15 22.27 -0.91
CA MET A 349 4.75 21.02 -1.54
C MET A 349 4.18 20.05 -0.50
N ASN A 350 4.85 19.87 0.63
CA ASN A 350 4.42 18.94 1.67
C ASN A 350 3.09 19.38 2.32
N VAL A 351 2.86 20.69 2.52
CA VAL A 351 1.55 21.20 2.98
C VAL A 351 0.44 20.88 1.97
N LYS A 352 0.67 21.10 0.67
CA LYS A 352 -0.30 20.75 -0.38
C LYS A 352 -0.60 19.26 -0.42
N LEU A 353 0.43 18.42 -0.32
CA LEU A 353 0.28 16.99 -0.24
C LEU A 353 -0.57 16.59 0.98
N ASN A 354 -0.21 17.06 2.18
CA ASN A 354 -0.94 16.74 3.40
C ASN A 354 -2.43 17.09 3.29
N ASN A 355 -2.76 18.25 2.71
CA ASN A 355 -4.14 18.66 2.48
C ASN A 355 -4.86 17.73 1.48
N SER A 356 -4.19 17.28 0.43
CA SER A 356 -4.79 16.41 -0.59
C SER A 356 -5.07 14.99 -0.10
N LEU A 357 -4.32 14.50 0.88
CA LEU A 357 -4.42 13.12 1.34
C LEU A 357 -5.63 12.84 2.23
N GLN A 358 -6.23 13.86 2.86
CA GLN A 358 -7.40 13.69 3.71
C GLN A 358 -7.18 12.66 4.81
N PHE A 359 -6.20 12.89 5.68
CA PHE A 359 -5.86 11.98 6.78
C PHE A 359 -7.01 11.71 7.75
N GLY A 360 -6.98 10.55 8.43
CA GLY A 360 -7.95 10.19 9.45
C GLY A 360 -9.27 9.71 8.86
N LEU A 361 -9.20 8.71 7.99
CA LEU A 361 -10.38 8.12 7.34
C LEU A 361 -11.28 7.40 8.34
N SER A 362 -12.60 7.56 8.20
CA SER A 362 -13.58 6.88 9.01
C SER A 362 -13.57 5.36 8.77
N THR A 363 -14.06 4.59 9.75
CA THR A 363 -14.14 3.13 9.65
C THR A 363 -15.06 2.69 8.51
N ASP A 364 -16.24 3.31 8.42
CA ASP A 364 -17.25 2.96 7.40
C ASP A 364 -16.71 3.23 5.98
N PHE A 365 -16.08 4.40 5.76
CA PHE A 365 -15.44 4.73 4.51
C PHE A 365 -14.31 3.74 4.18
N THR A 366 -13.47 3.44 5.16
CA THR A 366 -12.33 2.53 4.97
C THR A 366 -12.78 1.11 4.65
N GLU A 367 -13.80 0.59 5.35
CA GLU A 367 -14.32 -0.75 5.11
C GLU A 367 -14.98 -0.86 3.72
N ALA A 368 -15.77 0.12 3.34
CA ALA A 368 -16.42 0.15 2.03
C ALA A 368 -15.39 0.21 0.89
N GLY A 369 -14.42 1.12 0.98
CA GLY A 369 -13.37 1.26 -0.02
C GLY A 369 -12.44 0.04 -0.08
N LEU A 370 -12.08 -0.57 1.06
CA LEU A 370 -11.27 -1.79 1.08
C LEU A 370 -11.98 -2.97 0.39
N ARG A 371 -13.30 -3.08 0.54
CA ARG A 371 -14.10 -4.09 -0.17
C ARG A 371 -14.09 -3.84 -1.67
N ALA A 372 -14.28 -2.59 -2.11
CA ALA A 372 -14.22 -2.22 -3.53
C ALA A 372 -12.85 -2.55 -4.13
N ILE A 373 -11.75 -2.15 -3.47
CA ILE A 373 -10.39 -2.47 -3.91
C ILE A 373 -10.16 -3.98 -4.01
N ALA A 374 -10.67 -4.77 -3.06
CA ALA A 374 -10.52 -6.22 -3.09
C ALA A 374 -11.30 -6.85 -4.27
N GLU A 375 -12.48 -6.35 -4.58
CA GLU A 375 -13.28 -6.77 -5.74
C GLU A 375 -12.57 -6.40 -7.04
N ASP A 376 -12.04 -5.18 -7.16
CA ASP A 376 -11.29 -4.73 -8.32
C ASP A 376 -10.00 -5.55 -8.53
N TYR A 377 -9.31 -5.93 -7.46
CA TYR A 377 -8.13 -6.81 -7.57
C TYR A 377 -8.48 -8.21 -8.11
N ILE A 378 -9.62 -8.75 -7.70
CA ILE A 378 -10.11 -10.04 -8.24
C ILE A 378 -10.43 -9.90 -9.73
N LEU A 379 -11.09 -8.81 -10.14
CA LEU A 379 -11.50 -8.56 -11.52
C LEU A 379 -10.31 -8.24 -12.44
N SER A 380 -9.36 -7.43 -11.98
CA SER A 380 -8.17 -7.01 -12.75
C SER A 380 -7.08 -8.08 -12.85
N LEU A 381 -7.31 -9.30 -12.32
CA LEU A 381 -6.34 -10.39 -12.32
C LEU A 381 -5.04 -10.07 -11.54
N ILE A 382 -5.08 -9.08 -10.66
CA ILE A 382 -4.07 -8.96 -9.60
C ILE A 382 -4.36 -10.12 -8.66
N HIS A 383 -3.69 -11.26 -8.90
CA HIS A 383 -3.97 -12.51 -8.21
C HIS A 383 -3.84 -12.37 -6.69
N ILE A 384 -4.97 -12.37 -6.04
CA ILE A 384 -5.09 -12.54 -4.60
C ILE A 384 -5.06 -14.02 -4.27
#